data_00d64858c1f9431acc895be640d74ac0
#
_entry.id   00d64858c1f9431acc895be640d74ac0
#
_cell.length_a   1.000
_cell.length_b   1.000
_cell.length_c   1.000
_cell.angle_alpha   90.00
_cell.angle_beta   90.00
_cell.angle_gamma   90.00
#
_symmetry.space_group_name_H-M   'P 1'
#
loop_
_entity.id
_entity.type
_entity.pdbx_description
1 polymer ?
#
loop_
_entity_poly.entity_id
_entity_poly.type
_entity_poly.pdbx_seq_one_letter_code
_entity_poly.pdbx_strand_id
1 'polypeptide(L)'
;MWIFTTFGFFSVVQKPGTDYLTVRARARDDLEALRARYLPTLSKTITGGGTDYPFRATVAHDALADAMVEIVRDVTYSNFKNQVQQEAGKHRAQVYGRVWTELLALEEFGGKHAI
;
A
#
# COMPACT_ATOMS: atom_id res chain seq x y z
N MET A 1 -4.61 7.84 2.26
CA MET A 1 -3.27 7.38 2.67
C MET A 1 -2.75 6.38 1.66
N TRP A 2 -1.58 6.57 1.17
CA TRP A 2 -0.92 5.61 0.28
C TRP A 2 0.11 4.82 1.08
N ILE A 3 0.11 3.53 0.88
CA ILE A 3 1.03 2.62 1.57
C ILE A 3 1.73 1.76 0.54
N PHE A 4 3.06 1.87 0.49
CA PHE A 4 3.90 1.02 -0.35
C PHE A 4 4.55 -0.04 0.54
N THR A 5 4.26 -1.29 0.27
CA THR A 5 4.85 -2.40 1.00
C THR A 5 5.61 -3.30 0.03
N THR A 6 6.35 -4.26 0.57
CA THR A 6 7.08 -5.23 -0.25
C THR A 6 6.14 -6.20 -0.99
N PHE A 7 4.87 -6.27 -0.57
CA PHE A 7 3.89 -7.20 -1.16
C PHE A 7 2.74 -6.50 -1.87
N GLY A 8 2.68 -5.18 -1.85
CA GLY A 8 1.61 -4.46 -2.55
C GLY A 8 1.57 -2.98 -2.26
N PHE A 9 0.81 -2.27 -3.10
CA PHE A 9 0.53 -0.86 -2.95
C PHE A 9 -0.96 -0.67 -2.69
N PHE A 10 -1.29 0.14 -1.69
CA PHE A 10 -2.66 0.36 -1.25
C PHE A 10 -2.99 1.84 -1.10
N SER A 11 -4.21 2.20 -1.45
CA SER A 11 -4.79 3.50 -1.13
C SER A 11 -5.91 3.30 -0.13
N VAL A 12 -5.80 3.91 1.03
CA VAL A 12 -6.75 3.73 2.13
C VAL A 12 -7.49 5.02 2.38
N VAL A 13 -8.81 4.95 2.35
CA VAL A 13 -9.68 6.10 2.64
C VAL A 13 -10.86 5.67 3.49
N GLN A 14 -11.52 6.63 4.12
CA GLN A 14 -12.83 6.42 4.73
C GLN A 14 -13.86 7.15 3.88
N LYS A 15 -14.78 6.40 3.27
CA LYS A 15 -15.81 7.00 2.44
C LYS A 15 -16.81 7.77 3.29
N PRO A 16 -17.40 8.87 2.74
CA PRO A 16 -18.41 9.62 3.49
C PRO A 16 -19.55 8.71 3.92
N GLY A 17 -20.01 8.91 5.16
CA GLY A 17 -21.13 8.15 5.71
C GLY A 17 -20.80 6.76 6.20
N THR A 18 -19.52 6.38 6.23
CA THR A 18 -19.09 5.07 6.77
C THR A 18 -18.21 5.28 7.99
N ASP A 19 -18.15 4.24 8.84
CA ASP A 19 -17.25 4.20 9.99
C ASP A 19 -16.14 3.17 9.82
N TYR A 20 -15.96 2.67 8.59
CA TYR A 20 -14.92 1.69 8.26
C TYR A 20 -14.04 2.23 7.14
N LEU A 21 -12.92 1.56 6.91
CA LEU A 21 -11.97 1.94 5.87
C LEU A 21 -12.26 1.19 4.58
N THR A 22 -12.02 1.87 3.45
CA THR A 22 -11.96 1.24 2.14
C THR A 22 -10.49 1.14 1.72
N VAL A 23 -10.02 -0.07 1.51
CA VAL A 23 -8.66 -0.34 1.03
C VAL A 23 -8.74 -0.63 -0.46
N ARG A 24 -8.03 0.17 -1.25
CA ARG A 24 -8.10 0.11 -2.72
C ARG A 24 -6.74 -0.28 -3.27
N ALA A 25 -6.75 -1.02 -4.37
CA ALA A 25 -5.52 -1.44 -5.04
C ALA A 25 -5.66 -1.40 -6.55
N ARG A 26 -4.52 -1.26 -7.23
CA ARG A 26 -4.43 -1.36 -8.68
C ARG A 26 -4.32 -2.80 -9.15
N ALA A 27 -3.83 -3.68 -8.30
CA ALA A 27 -3.68 -5.11 -8.58
C ALA A 27 -4.47 -5.91 -7.55
N ARG A 28 -5.26 -6.89 -8.04
CA ARG A 28 -6.05 -7.78 -7.16
C ARG A 28 -5.15 -8.50 -6.17
N ASP A 29 -4.01 -9.00 -6.64
CA ASP A 29 -3.11 -9.80 -5.81
C ASP A 29 -2.59 -9.03 -4.59
N ASP A 30 -2.52 -7.70 -4.67
CA ASP A 30 -2.09 -6.90 -3.54
C ASP A 30 -3.08 -7.03 -2.37
N LEU A 31 -4.39 -6.95 -2.66
CA LEU A 31 -5.41 -7.13 -1.61
C LEU A 31 -5.42 -8.56 -1.10
N GLU A 32 -5.25 -9.53 -1.97
CA GLU A 32 -5.21 -10.94 -1.57
C GLU A 32 -4.02 -11.21 -0.66
N ALA A 33 -2.86 -10.64 -0.97
CA ALA A 33 -1.67 -10.78 -0.13
C ALA A 33 -1.87 -10.13 1.24
N LEU A 34 -2.45 -8.93 1.28
CA LEU A 34 -2.73 -8.25 2.55
C LEU A 34 -3.66 -9.09 3.42
N ARG A 35 -4.73 -9.62 2.84
CA ARG A 35 -5.69 -10.45 3.57
C ARG A 35 -5.04 -11.72 4.10
N ALA A 36 -4.28 -12.40 3.26
CA ALA A 36 -3.69 -13.69 3.63
C ALA A 36 -2.59 -13.56 4.67
N ARG A 37 -1.81 -12.48 4.60
CA ARG A 37 -0.61 -12.34 5.44
C ARG A 37 -0.87 -11.60 6.74
N TYR A 38 -1.74 -10.58 6.73
CA TYR A 38 -1.85 -9.66 7.86
C TYR A 38 -3.27 -9.32 8.27
N LEU A 39 -4.24 -9.39 7.38
CA LEU A 39 -5.55 -8.81 7.62
C LEU A 39 -6.67 -9.75 7.20
N PRO A 40 -6.87 -10.86 7.94
CA PRO A 40 -7.85 -11.87 7.55
C PRO A 40 -9.29 -11.37 7.56
N THR A 41 -9.57 -10.27 8.26
CA THR A 41 -10.92 -9.68 8.31
C THR A 41 -11.20 -8.71 7.17
N LEU A 42 -10.22 -8.46 6.30
CA LEU A 42 -10.46 -7.66 5.09
C LEU A 42 -11.55 -8.36 4.26
N SER A 43 -12.56 -7.59 3.85
CA SER A 43 -13.67 -8.14 3.08
C SER A 43 -13.22 -8.77 1.77
N LYS A 44 -14.11 -9.50 1.11
CA LYS A 44 -13.85 -9.99 -0.24
C LYS A 44 -13.51 -8.82 -1.15
N THR A 45 -12.65 -9.08 -2.11
CA THR A 45 -12.27 -8.09 -3.12
C THR A 45 -13.44 -7.84 -4.06
N ILE A 46 -13.83 -6.58 -4.19
CA ILE A 46 -14.84 -6.12 -5.12
C ILE A 46 -14.13 -5.53 -6.33
N THR A 47 -14.60 -5.88 -7.54
CA THR A 47 -14.00 -5.42 -8.79
C THR A 47 -14.92 -4.47 -9.52
N GLY A 48 -14.34 -3.62 -10.38
CA GLY A 48 -15.09 -2.77 -11.31
C GLY A 48 -15.75 -1.55 -10.68
N GLY A 49 -15.51 -1.29 -9.41
CA GLY A 49 -16.18 -0.23 -8.70
C GLY A 49 -15.58 1.15 -8.83
N GLY A 50 -14.58 1.35 -9.66
CA GLY A 50 -13.93 2.63 -9.70
C GLY A 50 -13.13 2.88 -10.97
N THR A 51 -12.74 4.11 -11.13
CA THR A 51 -11.96 4.57 -12.26
C THR A 51 -10.47 4.41 -12.01
N ASP A 52 -10.01 4.79 -10.80
CA ASP A 52 -8.59 4.79 -10.47
C ASP A 52 -8.12 3.49 -9.85
N TYR A 53 -9.00 2.84 -9.08
CA TYR A 53 -8.67 1.61 -8.35
C TYR A 53 -9.74 0.56 -8.64
N PRO A 54 -9.44 -0.37 -9.53
CA PRO A 54 -10.44 -1.38 -9.92
C PRO A 54 -10.74 -2.40 -8.82
N PHE A 55 -9.88 -2.50 -7.80
CA PHE A 55 -10.03 -3.50 -6.74
C PHE A 55 -10.18 -2.81 -5.39
N ARG A 56 -11.18 -3.25 -4.61
CA ARG A 56 -11.52 -2.65 -3.32
C ARG A 56 -11.93 -3.70 -2.32
N ALA A 57 -11.70 -3.39 -1.06
CA ALA A 57 -12.18 -4.19 0.07
C ALA A 57 -12.35 -3.27 1.27
N THR A 58 -13.13 -3.71 2.25
CA THR A 58 -13.41 -2.89 3.44
C THR A 58 -12.93 -3.59 4.69
N VAL A 59 -12.65 -2.80 5.71
CA VAL A 59 -12.16 -3.31 6.99
C VAL A 59 -12.36 -2.26 8.09
N ALA A 60 -12.50 -2.72 9.33
CA ALA A 60 -12.55 -1.84 10.48
C ALA A 60 -11.21 -1.13 10.70
N HIS A 61 -11.26 0.11 11.21
CA HIS A 61 -10.05 0.89 11.53
C HIS A 61 -9.06 0.11 12.39
N ASP A 62 -9.53 -0.44 13.50
CA ASP A 62 -8.66 -1.10 14.46
C ASP A 62 -7.99 -2.35 13.87
N ALA A 63 -8.69 -3.06 13.02
CA ALA A 63 -8.13 -4.24 12.37
C ALA A 63 -6.96 -3.88 11.45
N LEU A 64 -7.10 -2.81 10.66
CA LEU A 64 -6.00 -2.35 9.83
C LEU A 64 -4.85 -1.82 10.67
N ALA A 65 -5.15 -1.09 11.75
CA ALA A 65 -4.12 -0.60 12.65
C ALA A 65 -3.30 -1.74 13.23
N ASP A 66 -3.95 -2.82 13.68
CA ASP A 66 -3.26 -4.00 14.19
C ASP A 66 -2.42 -4.69 13.12
N ALA A 67 -2.95 -4.78 11.90
CA ALA A 67 -2.19 -5.34 10.78
C ALA A 67 -0.95 -4.50 10.48
N MET A 68 -1.05 -3.16 10.53
CA MET A 68 0.07 -2.26 10.31
C MET A 68 1.18 -2.46 11.34
N VAL A 69 0.82 -2.73 12.60
CA VAL A 69 1.80 -3.04 13.64
C VAL A 69 2.66 -4.24 13.22
N GLU A 70 2.02 -5.30 12.74
CA GLU A 70 2.75 -6.51 12.32
C GLU A 70 3.57 -6.28 11.05
N ILE A 71 3.03 -5.52 10.10
CA ILE A 71 3.76 -5.16 8.89
C ILE A 71 5.05 -4.42 9.25
N VAL A 72 4.95 -3.47 10.18
CA VAL A 72 6.12 -2.69 10.63
C VAL A 72 7.13 -3.58 11.37
N ARG A 73 6.64 -4.49 12.22
CA ARG A 73 7.52 -5.41 12.94
C ARG A 73 8.28 -6.36 12.02
N ASP A 74 7.73 -6.65 10.86
CA ASP A 74 8.35 -7.53 9.88
C ASP A 74 9.40 -6.83 9.01
N VAL A 75 9.61 -5.53 9.19
CA VAL A 75 10.65 -4.80 8.46
C VAL A 75 12.01 -5.19 9.02
N THR A 76 12.70 -6.08 8.30
CA THR A 76 14.04 -6.53 8.65
C THR A 76 15.06 -6.28 7.54
N TYR A 77 14.59 -5.79 6.40
CA TYR A 77 15.41 -5.50 5.22
C TYR A 77 16.03 -4.11 5.33
N SER A 78 17.20 -3.95 4.74
CA SER A 78 17.91 -2.66 4.71
C SER A 78 17.69 -1.89 3.40
N ASN A 79 17.13 -2.55 2.39
CA ASN A 79 16.87 -1.94 1.09
C ASN A 79 15.49 -2.36 0.60
N PHE A 80 14.59 -1.41 0.56
CA PHE A 80 13.19 -1.64 0.19
C PHE A 80 13.06 -2.16 -1.24
N LYS A 81 13.74 -1.51 -2.19
CA LYS A 81 13.63 -1.88 -3.60
C LYS A 81 14.08 -3.32 -3.86
N ASN A 82 15.19 -3.73 -3.24
CA ASN A 82 15.67 -5.10 -3.37
C ASN A 82 14.68 -6.10 -2.79
N GLN A 83 14.08 -5.78 -1.66
CA GLN A 83 13.08 -6.64 -1.04
C GLN A 83 11.83 -6.74 -1.89
N VAL A 84 11.38 -5.63 -2.49
CA VAL A 84 10.24 -5.64 -3.41
C VAL A 84 10.54 -6.56 -4.60
N GLN A 85 11.76 -6.48 -5.14
CA GLN A 85 12.14 -7.34 -6.26
C GLN A 85 12.07 -8.82 -5.90
N GLN A 86 12.51 -9.18 -4.70
CA GLN A 86 12.45 -10.57 -4.23
C GLN A 86 11.02 -11.05 -4.02
N GLU A 87 10.16 -10.23 -3.44
CA GLU A 87 8.80 -10.66 -3.08
C GLU A 87 7.79 -10.46 -4.21
N ALA A 88 7.89 -9.37 -4.95
CA ALA A 88 6.89 -8.99 -5.93
C ALA A 88 7.41 -8.94 -7.38
N GLY A 89 8.70 -9.15 -7.58
CA GLY A 89 9.30 -9.23 -8.89
C GLY A 89 9.90 -7.93 -9.40
N LYS A 90 10.69 -8.07 -10.45
CA LYS A 90 11.45 -6.97 -11.05
C LYS A 90 10.56 -5.85 -11.58
N HIS A 91 9.45 -6.21 -12.21
CA HIS A 91 8.54 -5.21 -12.78
C HIS A 91 7.98 -4.30 -11.70
N ARG A 92 7.51 -4.88 -10.59
CA ARG A 92 6.98 -4.09 -9.48
C ARG A 92 8.04 -3.16 -8.90
N ALA A 93 9.27 -3.66 -8.73
CA ALA A 93 10.39 -2.86 -8.24
C ALA A 93 10.69 -1.68 -9.18
N GLN A 94 10.58 -1.88 -10.49
CA GLN A 94 10.77 -0.81 -11.46
C GLN A 94 9.67 0.25 -11.37
N VAL A 95 8.42 -0.17 -11.19
CA VAL A 95 7.30 0.78 -11.02
C VAL A 95 7.53 1.63 -9.77
N TYR A 96 7.87 1.01 -8.66
CA TYR A 96 8.15 1.74 -7.42
C TYR A 96 9.36 2.68 -7.58
N GLY A 97 10.35 2.26 -8.36
CA GLY A 97 11.51 3.10 -8.65
C GLY A 97 11.13 4.39 -9.37
N ARG A 98 10.16 4.31 -10.29
CA ARG A 98 9.66 5.51 -10.98
C ARG A 98 8.93 6.45 -10.03
N VAL A 99 8.16 5.90 -9.09
CA VAL A 99 7.51 6.73 -8.05
C VAL A 99 8.58 7.41 -7.20
N TRP A 100 9.59 6.66 -6.78
CA TRP A 100 10.71 7.21 -6.00
C TRP A 100 11.38 8.37 -6.73
N THR A 101 11.60 8.22 -8.03
CA THR A 101 12.22 9.26 -8.86
C THR A 101 11.36 10.53 -8.87
N GLU A 102 10.05 10.39 -9.02
CA GLU A 102 9.15 11.54 -8.99
C GLU A 102 9.21 12.29 -7.66
N LEU A 103 9.34 11.55 -6.57
CA LEU A 103 9.40 12.15 -5.23
C LEU A 103 10.68 12.96 -5.00
N LEU A 104 11.71 12.79 -5.82
CA LEU A 104 12.91 13.63 -5.75
C LEU A 104 12.58 15.11 -5.94
N ALA A 105 11.51 15.43 -6.65
CA ALA A 105 11.08 16.82 -6.82
C ALA A 105 10.78 17.50 -5.49
N LEU A 106 10.42 16.74 -4.47
CA LEU A 106 10.19 17.29 -3.13
C LEU A 106 11.49 17.77 -2.48
N GLU A 107 12.60 17.11 -2.77
CA GLU A 107 13.91 17.50 -2.23
C GLU A 107 14.39 18.82 -2.80
N GLU A 108 14.09 19.10 -4.08
CA GLU A 108 14.50 20.35 -4.70
C GLU A 108 13.97 21.57 -3.96
N PHE A 109 12.79 21.43 -3.38
CA PHE A 109 12.18 22.50 -2.60
C PHE A 109 12.40 22.31 -1.11
N GLY A 110 12.10 21.15 -0.59
CA GLY A 110 12.20 20.84 0.82
C GLY A 110 13.63 20.88 1.33
N GLY A 111 14.55 20.25 0.59
CA GLY A 111 15.96 20.18 0.98
C GLY A 111 16.62 21.54 1.06
N LYS A 112 16.25 22.45 0.19
CA LYS A 112 16.80 23.81 0.18
C LYS A 112 16.22 24.70 1.26
N HIS A 113 15.00 24.45 1.66
CA HIS A 113 14.24 25.38 2.49
C HIS A 113 13.97 24.85 3.89
N ALA A 114 14.23 23.57 4.11
CA ALA A 114 14.01 22.94 5.41
C ALA A 114 15.08 23.33 6.43
N ILE A 115 16.11 23.97 5.97
CA ILE A 115 17.20 24.47 6.83
C ILE A 115 17.16 26.00 6.88
#